data_030541510bdb4585523392f24da7f4eb
#
_entry.id   030541510bdb4585523392f24da7f4eb
#
_cell.length_a   1.000
_cell.length_b   1.000
_cell.length_c   1.000
_cell.angle_alpha   90.00
_cell.angle_beta   90.00
_cell.angle_gamma   90.00
#
_symmetry.space_group_name_H-M   'P 1'
#
loop_
_entity.id
_entity.type
_entity.pdbx_description
1 polymer ?
#
loop_
_entity_poly.entity_id
_entity_poly.type
_entity_poly.pdbx_seq_one_letter_code
_entity_poly.pdbx_strand_id
1 'polypeptide(L)'
;MLKPGLYAITDNVLTPADQLIAAVEAALQGGATLVQYRDKAGTSGERLRQATELNALCRQAGVPLLINDDPELALRVGAAGVHLGQEDCTLADARHVLGPEAVIGIPCHHRLDLARNAKAAGADYLAFGRFYNSATKPGAPPAETTVLTEARALALPITAIGGITTDNAEALIRAGADLIAVVGGLFGGTPEDIRHRAETFTRLVARHHPLFSSSN
;
A
#
# COMPACT_ATOMS: atom_id res chain seq x y z
N MET A 1 -10.78 -8.08 -6.57
CA MET A 1 -10.43 -8.08 -5.13
C MET A 1 -8.91 -8.05 -5.00
N LEU A 2 -8.36 -7.22 -4.12
CA LEU A 2 -6.91 -7.14 -3.88
C LEU A 2 -6.39 -8.46 -3.29
N LYS A 3 -5.26 -8.93 -3.82
CA LYS A 3 -4.61 -10.16 -3.33
C LYS A 3 -3.85 -9.85 -2.05
N PRO A 4 -4.01 -10.62 -0.95
CA PRO A 4 -3.21 -10.46 0.26
C PRO A 4 -1.71 -10.56 -0.03
N GLY A 5 -0.91 -9.72 0.64
CA GLY A 5 0.52 -9.72 0.40
C GLY A 5 1.24 -8.44 0.80
N LEU A 6 2.44 -8.28 0.24
CA LEU A 6 3.26 -7.09 0.41
C LEU A 6 2.72 -5.95 -0.46
N TYR A 7 2.47 -4.81 0.18
CA TYR A 7 2.11 -3.55 -0.43
C TYR A 7 3.31 -2.60 -0.39
N ALA A 8 4.01 -2.47 -1.50
CA ALA A 8 5.21 -1.64 -1.64
C ALA A 8 4.81 -0.18 -1.89
N ILE A 9 5.25 0.75 -1.05
CA ILE A 9 4.97 2.19 -1.21
C ILE A 9 6.30 2.92 -1.43
N THR A 10 6.44 3.60 -2.57
CA THR A 10 7.64 4.37 -2.91
C THR A 10 7.77 5.64 -2.06
N ASP A 11 8.99 6.13 -1.94
CA ASP A 11 9.31 7.37 -1.25
C ASP A 11 10.49 8.05 -1.96
N ASN A 12 10.36 9.33 -2.28
CA ASN A 12 11.34 10.04 -3.11
C ASN A 12 12.75 10.15 -2.52
N VAL A 13 12.94 9.84 -1.23
CA VAL A 13 14.26 9.75 -0.58
C VAL A 13 14.83 8.34 -0.69
N LEU A 14 14.01 7.32 -0.41
CA LEU A 14 14.44 5.91 -0.39
C LEU A 14 14.42 5.26 -1.77
N THR A 15 13.66 5.82 -2.71
CA THR A 15 13.61 5.42 -4.11
C THR A 15 13.78 6.67 -4.99
N PRO A 16 14.99 7.27 -5.03
CA PRO A 16 15.23 8.43 -5.86
C PRO A 16 15.03 8.12 -7.34
N ALA A 17 14.82 9.14 -8.15
CA ALA A 17 14.33 9.02 -9.52
C ALA A 17 15.14 8.05 -10.41
N ASP A 18 16.46 8.01 -10.22
CA ASP A 18 17.39 7.14 -10.96
C ASP A 18 17.35 5.67 -10.50
N GLN A 19 16.84 5.40 -9.29
CA GLN A 19 16.73 4.05 -8.72
C GLN A 19 15.30 3.53 -8.66
N LEU A 20 14.29 4.37 -8.87
CA LEU A 20 12.88 4.08 -8.66
C LEU A 20 12.42 2.82 -9.40
N ILE A 21 12.71 2.71 -10.69
CA ILE A 21 12.26 1.59 -11.52
C ILE A 21 12.92 0.28 -11.06
N ALA A 22 14.24 0.28 -10.86
CA ALA A 22 14.96 -0.91 -10.41
C ALA A 22 14.54 -1.35 -9.00
N ALA A 23 14.26 -0.41 -8.11
CA ALA A 23 13.78 -0.70 -6.76
C ALA A 23 12.39 -1.35 -6.76
N VAL A 24 11.46 -0.82 -7.58
CA VAL A 24 10.10 -1.39 -7.68
C VAL A 24 10.13 -2.73 -8.41
N GLU A 25 10.95 -2.88 -9.46
CA GLU A 25 11.16 -4.17 -10.13
C GLU A 25 11.64 -5.24 -9.15
N ALA A 26 12.62 -4.93 -8.31
CA ALA A 26 13.11 -5.83 -7.27
C ALA A 26 12.02 -6.21 -6.26
N ALA A 27 11.17 -5.26 -5.85
CA ALA A 27 10.03 -5.54 -4.98
C ALA A 27 9.00 -6.46 -5.64
N LEU A 28 8.72 -6.28 -6.93
CA LEU A 28 7.82 -7.13 -7.72
C LEU A 28 8.38 -8.55 -7.87
N GLN A 29 9.68 -8.68 -8.18
CA GLN A 29 10.38 -9.97 -8.25
C GLN A 29 10.35 -10.71 -6.91
N GLY A 30 10.39 -9.99 -5.79
CA GLY A 30 10.25 -10.53 -4.43
C GLY A 30 8.80 -10.84 -4.03
N GLY A 31 7.81 -10.61 -4.90
CA GLY A 31 6.42 -11.01 -4.70
C GLY A 31 5.50 -9.93 -4.13
N ALA A 32 5.81 -8.66 -4.29
CA ALA A 32 4.86 -7.58 -3.98
C ALA A 32 3.55 -7.76 -4.76
N THR A 33 2.40 -7.62 -4.08
CA THR A 33 1.07 -7.83 -4.64
C THR A 33 0.33 -6.53 -4.94
N LEU A 34 0.84 -5.41 -4.45
CA LEU A 34 0.33 -4.06 -4.68
C LEU A 34 1.49 -3.07 -4.63
N VAL A 35 1.49 -2.07 -5.51
CA VAL A 35 2.46 -0.98 -5.51
C VAL A 35 1.73 0.35 -5.40
N GLN A 36 2.27 1.29 -4.62
CA GLN A 36 1.83 2.68 -4.61
C GLN A 36 2.98 3.59 -5.02
N TYR A 37 2.75 4.40 -6.03
CA TYR A 37 3.65 5.49 -6.36
C TYR A 37 3.31 6.71 -5.49
N ARG A 38 4.26 7.09 -4.66
CA ARG A 38 4.19 8.26 -3.79
C ARG A 38 5.43 9.11 -3.95
N ASP A 39 5.25 10.29 -4.54
CA ASP A 39 6.26 11.35 -4.65
C ASP A 39 5.60 12.70 -4.31
N LYS A 40 6.07 13.34 -3.25
CA LYS A 40 5.57 14.65 -2.78
C LYS A 40 6.51 15.81 -3.15
N ALA A 41 7.62 15.55 -3.83
CA ALA A 41 8.64 16.54 -4.14
C ALA A 41 8.82 16.80 -5.64
N GLY A 42 8.51 15.82 -6.49
CA GLY A 42 8.69 15.90 -7.94
C GLY A 42 7.75 16.89 -8.63
N THR A 43 8.21 17.43 -9.74
CA THR A 43 7.38 18.24 -10.65
C THR A 43 6.29 17.38 -11.29
N SER A 44 5.21 18.02 -11.80
CA SER A 44 4.12 17.31 -12.47
C SER A 44 4.62 16.50 -13.70
N GLY A 45 5.63 17.01 -14.41
CA GLY A 45 6.22 16.31 -15.56
C GLY A 45 7.01 15.07 -15.15
N GLU A 46 7.81 15.16 -14.09
CA GLU A 46 8.56 14.03 -13.54
C GLU A 46 7.62 12.97 -12.98
N ARG A 47 6.63 13.38 -12.20
CA ARG A 47 5.62 12.47 -11.65
C ARG A 47 4.85 11.72 -12.74
N LEU A 48 4.46 12.42 -13.82
CA LEU A 48 3.80 11.79 -14.96
C LEU A 48 4.69 10.74 -15.63
N ARG A 49 5.95 11.08 -15.91
CA ARG A 49 6.90 10.15 -16.52
C ARG A 49 7.12 8.91 -15.64
N GLN A 50 7.45 9.11 -14.37
CA GLN A 50 7.72 8.03 -13.42
C GLN A 50 6.49 7.13 -13.21
N ALA A 51 5.31 7.71 -13.04
CA ALA A 51 4.08 6.94 -12.87
C ALA A 51 3.74 6.13 -14.15
N THR A 52 4.02 6.67 -15.34
CA THR A 52 3.84 5.96 -16.62
C THR A 52 4.76 4.74 -16.71
N GLU A 53 6.05 4.92 -16.41
CA GLU A 53 7.05 3.84 -16.42
C GLU A 53 6.71 2.75 -15.39
N LEU A 54 6.35 3.16 -14.16
CA LEU A 54 5.93 2.25 -13.10
C LEU A 54 4.66 1.48 -13.45
N ASN A 55 3.68 2.13 -14.07
CA ASN A 55 2.45 1.45 -14.47
C ASN A 55 2.71 0.39 -15.55
N ALA A 56 3.59 0.68 -16.49
CA ALA A 56 4.00 -0.31 -17.50
C ALA A 56 4.68 -1.52 -16.85
N LEU A 57 5.61 -1.29 -15.91
CA LEU A 57 6.30 -2.33 -15.16
C LEU A 57 5.33 -3.19 -14.32
N CYS A 58 4.45 -2.54 -13.56
CA CYS A 58 3.45 -3.24 -12.73
C CYS A 58 2.48 -4.07 -13.57
N ARG A 59 2.03 -3.55 -14.72
CA ARG A 59 1.18 -4.29 -15.66
C ARG A 59 1.86 -5.53 -16.21
N GLN A 60 3.15 -5.46 -16.56
CA GLN A 60 3.93 -6.62 -17.00
C GLN A 60 4.01 -7.70 -15.90
N ALA A 61 4.12 -7.29 -14.65
CA ALA A 61 4.13 -8.19 -13.50
C ALA A 61 2.73 -8.67 -13.07
N GLY A 62 1.65 -8.15 -13.66
CA GLY A 62 0.27 -8.45 -13.24
C GLY A 62 -0.08 -7.91 -11.86
N VAL A 63 0.60 -6.86 -11.40
CA VAL A 63 0.41 -6.22 -10.09
C VAL A 63 -0.22 -4.84 -10.28
N PRO A 64 -1.29 -4.48 -9.55
CA PRO A 64 -1.89 -3.16 -9.67
C PRO A 64 -0.96 -2.05 -9.12
N LEU A 65 -0.93 -0.92 -9.83
CA LEU A 65 -0.34 0.33 -9.36
C LEU A 65 -1.43 1.27 -8.85
N LEU A 66 -1.24 1.83 -7.66
CA LEU A 66 -2.02 2.94 -7.13
C LEU A 66 -1.20 4.23 -7.12
N ILE A 67 -1.86 5.35 -7.33
CA ILE A 67 -1.26 6.69 -7.20
C ILE A 67 -1.66 7.29 -5.85
N ASN A 68 -0.71 7.91 -5.16
CA ASN A 68 -0.98 8.60 -3.90
C ASN A 68 -1.64 9.96 -4.15
N ASP A 69 -2.81 10.22 -3.57
CA ASP A 69 -3.54 11.51 -3.49
C ASP A 69 -3.95 12.17 -4.83
N ASP A 70 -3.71 11.56 -6.00
CA ASP A 70 -3.86 12.22 -7.30
C ASP A 70 -4.66 11.37 -8.29
N PRO A 71 -6.01 11.47 -8.28
CA PRO A 71 -6.88 10.75 -9.21
C PRO A 71 -6.66 11.12 -10.68
N GLU A 72 -6.32 12.38 -10.98
CA GLU A 72 -6.07 12.83 -12.33
C GLU A 72 -4.82 12.20 -12.93
N LEU A 73 -3.74 12.12 -12.14
CA LEU A 73 -2.53 11.40 -12.55
C LEU A 73 -2.83 9.91 -12.74
N ALA A 74 -3.61 9.29 -11.84
CA ALA A 74 -3.99 7.88 -11.95
C ALA A 74 -4.76 7.61 -13.25
N LEU A 75 -5.73 8.47 -13.59
CA LEU A 75 -6.48 8.39 -14.84
C LEU A 75 -5.55 8.53 -16.06
N ARG A 76 -4.69 9.56 -16.06
CA ARG A 76 -3.77 9.84 -17.17
C ARG A 76 -2.81 8.71 -17.49
N VAL A 77 -2.31 8.01 -16.47
CA VAL A 77 -1.37 6.89 -16.67
C VAL A 77 -2.07 5.54 -16.78
N GLY A 78 -3.40 5.49 -16.57
CA GLY A 78 -4.17 4.24 -16.56
C GLY A 78 -3.80 3.33 -15.40
N ALA A 79 -3.48 3.90 -14.22
CA ALA A 79 -3.24 3.15 -12.99
C ALA A 79 -4.52 2.45 -12.51
N ALA A 80 -4.37 1.44 -11.64
CA ALA A 80 -5.50 0.68 -11.11
C ALA A 80 -6.39 1.51 -10.15
N GLY A 81 -5.87 2.62 -9.62
CA GLY A 81 -6.62 3.49 -8.72
C GLY A 81 -5.74 4.39 -7.88
N VAL A 82 -6.24 4.75 -6.69
CA VAL A 82 -5.59 5.71 -5.79
C VAL A 82 -5.64 5.25 -4.33
N HIS A 83 -4.68 5.76 -3.56
CA HIS A 83 -4.78 5.85 -2.10
C HIS A 83 -4.94 7.31 -1.73
N LEU A 84 -6.06 7.69 -1.14
CA LEU A 84 -6.39 9.08 -0.82
C LEU A 84 -5.94 9.42 0.60
N GLY A 85 -5.48 10.67 0.81
CA GLY A 85 -5.35 11.28 2.12
C GLY A 85 -6.70 11.71 2.69
N GLN A 86 -6.70 12.23 3.93
CA GLN A 86 -7.95 12.69 4.60
C GLN A 86 -8.42 14.06 4.10
N GLU A 87 -7.54 14.86 3.49
CA GLU A 87 -7.78 16.28 3.23
C GLU A 87 -7.73 16.64 1.73
N ASP A 88 -7.37 15.70 0.84
CA ASP A 88 -7.02 16.05 -0.54
C ASP A 88 -8.22 16.00 -1.50
N CYS A 89 -8.90 14.88 -1.56
CA CYS A 89 -10.01 14.63 -2.49
C CYS A 89 -11.01 13.69 -1.83
N THR A 90 -12.29 13.92 -2.01
CA THR A 90 -13.29 12.98 -1.48
C THR A 90 -13.27 11.67 -2.27
N LEU A 91 -13.68 10.58 -1.62
CA LEU A 91 -13.82 9.30 -2.31
C LEU A 91 -14.80 9.40 -3.48
N ALA A 92 -15.88 10.16 -3.33
CA ALA A 92 -16.89 10.38 -4.38
C ALA A 92 -16.29 11.09 -5.61
N ASP A 93 -15.47 12.11 -5.40
CA ASP A 93 -14.80 12.83 -6.49
C ASP A 93 -13.79 11.92 -7.19
N ALA A 94 -12.97 11.18 -6.43
CA ALA A 94 -12.04 10.22 -7.01
C ALA A 94 -12.76 9.12 -7.81
N ARG A 95 -13.88 8.62 -7.30
CA ARG A 95 -14.74 7.64 -8.01
C ARG A 95 -15.34 8.24 -9.28
N HIS A 96 -15.73 9.50 -9.25
CA HIS A 96 -16.25 10.20 -10.43
C HIS A 96 -15.18 10.31 -11.54
N VAL A 97 -13.94 10.64 -11.17
CA VAL A 97 -12.80 10.75 -12.10
C VAL A 97 -12.39 9.40 -12.67
N LEU A 98 -12.26 8.39 -11.81
CA LEU A 98 -11.64 7.11 -12.16
C LEU A 98 -12.63 6.04 -12.63
N GLY A 99 -13.91 6.22 -12.36
CA GLY A 99 -14.94 5.23 -12.69
C GLY A 99 -15.14 4.14 -11.63
N PRO A 100 -16.14 3.25 -11.84
CA PRO A 100 -16.59 2.29 -10.83
C PRO A 100 -15.58 1.17 -10.54
N GLU A 101 -14.71 0.84 -11.48
CA GLU A 101 -13.78 -0.28 -11.36
C GLU A 101 -12.44 0.09 -10.69
N ALA A 102 -12.21 1.37 -10.44
CA ALA A 102 -10.97 1.83 -9.83
C ALA A 102 -10.84 1.39 -8.38
N VAL A 103 -9.64 1.05 -7.95
CA VAL A 103 -9.33 0.73 -6.56
C VAL A 103 -9.08 2.00 -5.76
N ILE A 104 -9.92 2.29 -4.76
CA ILE A 104 -9.76 3.46 -3.88
C ILE A 104 -9.56 3.01 -2.44
N GLY A 105 -8.36 3.32 -1.91
CA GLY A 105 -8.01 3.05 -0.52
C GLY A 105 -8.09 4.27 0.37
N ILE A 106 -8.54 4.08 1.62
CA ILE A 106 -8.73 5.16 2.59
C ILE A 106 -7.95 4.88 3.87
N PRO A 107 -7.16 5.87 4.38
CA PRO A 107 -6.51 5.76 5.68
C PRO A 107 -7.53 5.97 6.80
N CYS A 108 -7.54 5.04 7.76
CA CYS A 108 -8.46 5.06 8.90
C CYS A 108 -7.73 5.28 10.24
N HIS A 109 -6.40 5.44 10.23
CA HIS A 109 -5.56 5.56 11.42
C HIS A 109 -5.79 4.39 12.39
N HIS A 110 -6.32 4.66 13.57
CA HIS A 110 -6.72 3.65 14.58
C HIS A 110 -8.23 3.68 14.84
N ARG A 111 -9.03 4.28 13.92
CA ARG A 111 -10.42 4.63 14.12
C ARG A 111 -11.36 3.79 13.26
N LEU A 112 -12.16 2.95 13.92
CA LEU A 112 -13.18 2.13 13.25
C LEU A 112 -14.38 2.91 12.71
N ASP A 113 -14.69 4.09 13.29
CA ASP A 113 -15.73 4.94 12.78
C ASP A 113 -15.35 5.52 11.40
N LEU A 114 -14.08 5.94 11.20
CA LEU A 114 -13.59 6.33 9.89
C LEU A 114 -13.67 5.16 8.88
N ALA A 115 -13.33 3.95 9.33
CA ALA A 115 -13.41 2.76 8.49
C ALA A 115 -14.84 2.42 8.07
N ARG A 116 -15.83 2.55 8.98
CA ARG A 116 -17.26 2.38 8.66
C ARG A 116 -17.74 3.41 7.65
N ASN A 117 -17.35 4.68 7.84
CA ASN A 117 -17.70 5.78 6.92
C ASN A 117 -17.05 5.55 5.55
N ALA A 118 -15.78 5.16 5.48
CA ALA A 118 -15.09 4.86 4.24
C ALA A 118 -15.77 3.70 3.48
N LYS A 119 -16.14 2.61 4.18
CA LYS A 119 -16.91 1.51 3.60
C LYS A 119 -18.24 2.00 3.04
N ALA A 120 -19.01 2.78 3.82
CA ALA A 120 -20.30 3.32 3.38
C ALA A 120 -20.17 4.23 2.16
N ALA A 121 -19.04 4.93 2.02
CA ALA A 121 -18.72 5.78 0.88
C ALA A 121 -18.20 4.99 -0.35
N GLY A 122 -17.97 3.66 -0.23
CA GLY A 122 -17.55 2.82 -1.34
C GLY A 122 -16.03 2.65 -1.49
N ALA A 123 -15.28 2.69 -0.39
CA ALA A 123 -13.86 2.34 -0.38
C ALA A 123 -13.65 0.85 -0.72
N ASP A 124 -12.57 0.55 -1.44
CA ASP A 124 -12.20 -0.81 -1.83
C ASP A 124 -11.27 -1.49 -0.83
N TYR A 125 -10.53 -0.73 -0.03
CA TYR A 125 -9.74 -1.22 1.09
C TYR A 125 -9.52 -0.15 2.15
N LEU A 126 -9.18 -0.58 3.37
CA LEU A 126 -9.00 0.28 4.53
C LEU A 126 -7.58 0.16 5.05
N ALA A 127 -6.91 1.28 5.34
CA ALA A 127 -5.55 1.28 5.88
C ALA A 127 -5.52 1.78 7.32
N PHE A 128 -4.97 0.95 8.22
CA PHE A 128 -4.82 1.24 9.64
C PHE A 128 -3.36 1.42 10.03
N GLY A 129 -3.07 2.30 10.93
CA GLY A 129 -1.74 2.59 11.45
C GLY A 129 -1.64 4.04 11.97
N ARG A 130 -0.45 4.43 12.44
CA ARG A 130 0.79 3.61 12.40
C ARG A 130 0.81 2.58 13.54
N PHE A 131 1.40 1.42 13.31
CA PHE A 131 1.54 0.41 14.37
C PHE A 131 2.87 0.53 15.13
N TYR A 132 3.93 0.93 14.44
CA TYR A 132 5.27 1.07 15.02
C TYR A 132 5.85 2.47 14.76
N ASN A 133 6.89 2.82 15.47
CA ASN A 133 7.59 4.08 15.25
C ASN A 133 8.16 4.16 13.83
N SER A 134 7.93 5.28 13.16
CA SER A 134 8.37 5.52 11.79
C SER A 134 9.00 6.90 11.69
N ALA A 135 10.10 6.99 10.97
CA ALA A 135 10.73 8.27 10.66
C ALA A 135 9.84 9.18 9.78
N THR A 136 8.88 8.59 9.04
CA THR A 136 8.05 9.31 8.06
C THR A 136 6.93 10.14 8.70
N LYS A 137 6.42 9.77 9.88
CA LYS A 137 5.36 10.50 10.62
C LYS A 137 5.59 10.37 12.14
N PRO A 138 6.49 11.13 12.74
CA PRO A 138 6.64 11.18 14.20
C PRO A 138 5.41 11.86 14.83
N GLY A 139 4.92 11.37 15.97
CA GLY A 139 3.98 12.09 16.82
C GLY A 139 2.56 11.53 16.95
N ALA A 140 2.04 10.68 16.05
CA ALA A 140 0.75 10.02 16.29
C ALA A 140 0.93 8.83 17.25
N PRO A 141 0.00 8.57 18.18
CA PRO A 141 0.07 7.36 19.01
C PRO A 141 0.00 6.11 18.13
N PRO A 142 0.72 5.03 18.48
CA PRO A 142 0.62 3.77 17.74
C PRO A 142 -0.80 3.19 17.87
N ALA A 143 -1.28 2.59 16.78
CA ALA A 143 -2.51 1.83 16.79
C ALA A 143 -2.29 0.49 17.51
N GLU A 144 -3.28 0.01 18.24
CA GLU A 144 -3.27 -1.34 18.78
C GLU A 144 -3.72 -2.35 17.71
N THR A 145 -3.16 -3.56 17.73
CA THR A 145 -3.48 -4.59 16.73
C THR A 145 -4.92 -5.07 16.77
N THR A 146 -5.63 -4.85 17.89
CA THR A 146 -7.06 -5.14 18.06
C THR A 146 -7.94 -4.46 17.01
N VAL A 147 -7.54 -3.26 16.53
CA VAL A 147 -8.29 -2.56 15.47
C VAL A 147 -8.37 -3.38 14.17
N LEU A 148 -7.33 -4.15 13.85
CA LEU A 148 -7.33 -5.02 12.66
C LEU A 148 -8.35 -6.16 12.81
N THR A 149 -8.36 -6.80 13.99
CA THR A 149 -9.31 -7.87 14.28
C THR A 149 -10.76 -7.39 14.21
N GLU A 150 -11.05 -6.24 14.80
CA GLU A 150 -12.39 -5.65 14.78
C GLU A 150 -12.81 -5.18 13.40
N ALA A 151 -11.88 -4.65 12.60
CA ALA A 151 -12.13 -4.19 11.22
C ALA A 151 -12.53 -5.34 10.28
N ARG A 152 -12.20 -6.60 10.57
CA ARG A 152 -12.60 -7.75 9.74
C ARG A 152 -14.12 -7.85 9.56
N ALA A 153 -14.91 -7.38 10.53
CA ALA A 153 -16.37 -7.31 10.41
C ALA A 153 -16.85 -6.40 9.27
N LEU A 154 -15.97 -5.54 8.75
CA LEU A 154 -16.28 -4.67 7.62
C LEU A 154 -16.22 -5.41 6.27
N ALA A 155 -15.64 -6.61 6.21
CA ALA A 155 -15.53 -7.42 5.00
C ALA A 155 -14.89 -6.70 3.79
N LEU A 156 -13.93 -5.80 4.06
CA LEU A 156 -13.05 -5.16 3.08
C LEU A 156 -11.61 -5.59 3.36
N PRO A 157 -10.73 -5.60 2.35
CA PRO A 157 -9.29 -5.80 2.55
C PRO A 157 -8.73 -4.80 3.57
N ILE A 158 -7.96 -5.32 4.52
CA ILE A 158 -7.36 -4.55 5.61
C ILE A 158 -5.87 -4.41 5.37
N THR A 159 -5.40 -3.18 5.31
CA THR A 159 -3.98 -2.84 5.19
C THR A 159 -3.42 -2.37 6.53
N ALA A 160 -2.32 -2.96 6.98
CA ALA A 160 -1.52 -2.43 8.08
C ALA A 160 -0.35 -1.62 7.56
N ILE A 161 -0.11 -0.43 8.16
CA ILE A 161 0.97 0.48 7.76
C ILE A 161 1.65 1.13 8.98
N GLY A 162 2.89 1.55 8.80
CA GLY A 162 3.66 2.41 9.72
C GLY A 162 4.69 1.66 10.54
N GLY A 163 5.97 1.86 10.20
CA GLY A 163 7.13 1.30 10.88
C GLY A 163 7.28 -0.22 10.77
N ILE A 164 6.67 -0.82 9.75
CA ILE A 164 6.67 -2.27 9.56
C ILE A 164 8.00 -2.72 8.96
N THR A 165 8.57 -3.78 9.54
CA THR A 165 9.77 -4.49 9.09
C THR A 165 9.48 -5.98 9.02
N THR A 166 10.42 -6.76 8.50
CA THR A 166 10.33 -8.23 8.47
C THR A 166 10.22 -8.85 9.86
N ASP A 167 10.71 -8.17 10.90
CA ASP A 167 10.76 -8.69 12.26
C ASP A 167 9.44 -8.49 13.02
N ASN A 168 8.59 -7.54 12.58
CA ASN A 168 7.36 -7.19 13.30
C ASN A 168 6.07 -7.42 12.49
N ALA A 169 6.16 -7.77 11.19
CA ALA A 169 5.01 -7.94 10.32
C ALA A 169 4.10 -9.12 10.73
N GLU A 170 4.67 -10.21 11.28
CA GLU A 170 3.91 -11.42 11.63
C GLU A 170 2.73 -11.11 12.56
N ALA A 171 2.94 -10.29 13.58
CA ALA A 171 1.89 -9.94 14.54
C ALA A 171 0.68 -9.26 13.86
N LEU A 172 0.92 -8.40 12.86
CA LEU A 172 -0.12 -7.70 12.14
C LEU A 172 -0.88 -8.63 11.18
N ILE A 173 -0.18 -9.57 10.52
CA ILE A 173 -0.78 -10.58 9.65
C ILE A 173 -1.71 -11.48 10.48
N ARG A 174 -1.25 -11.96 11.63
CA ARG A 174 -2.05 -12.78 12.56
C ARG A 174 -3.25 -12.03 13.13
N ALA A 175 -3.13 -10.70 13.34
CA ALA A 175 -4.23 -9.87 13.80
C ALA A 175 -5.28 -9.60 12.72
N GLY A 176 -5.01 -9.96 11.45
CA GLY A 176 -5.98 -9.89 10.37
C GLY A 176 -5.69 -8.88 9.27
N ALA A 177 -4.45 -8.39 9.16
CA ALA A 177 -4.06 -7.59 8.01
C ALA A 177 -3.94 -8.47 6.76
N ASP A 178 -4.62 -8.08 5.68
CA ASP A 178 -4.51 -8.71 4.38
C ASP A 178 -3.31 -8.17 3.61
N LEU A 179 -3.04 -6.87 3.73
CA LEU A 179 -1.94 -6.18 3.07
C LEU A 179 -0.99 -5.58 4.11
N ILE A 180 0.30 -5.79 3.92
CA ILE A 180 1.37 -5.21 4.73
C ILE A 180 2.02 -4.09 3.91
N ALA A 181 1.68 -2.83 4.24
CA ALA A 181 2.18 -1.66 3.53
C ALA A 181 3.50 -1.19 4.12
N VAL A 182 4.53 -1.17 3.29
CA VAL A 182 5.92 -0.93 3.73
C VAL A 182 6.59 0.11 2.85
N VAL A 183 7.28 1.05 3.49
CA VAL A 183 8.15 2.05 2.88
C VAL A 183 9.61 1.74 3.28
N GLY A 184 10.09 2.27 4.39
CA GLY A 184 11.49 2.14 4.83
C GLY A 184 11.92 0.73 5.26
N GLY A 185 10.98 -0.14 5.66
CA GLY A 185 11.28 -1.55 5.93
C GLY A 185 11.50 -2.39 4.66
N LEU A 186 11.17 -1.84 3.49
CA LEU A 186 11.35 -2.49 2.18
C LEU A 186 12.43 -1.79 1.37
N PHE A 187 12.28 -0.48 1.13
CA PHE A 187 13.14 0.30 0.25
C PHE A 187 14.42 0.81 0.96
N GLY A 188 15.39 1.21 0.17
CA GLY A 188 16.75 1.54 0.59
C GLY A 188 17.71 0.36 0.45
N GLY A 189 18.97 0.65 0.16
CA GLY A 189 19.98 -0.34 -0.20
C GLY A 189 19.96 -0.72 -1.68
N THR A 190 20.52 -1.88 -1.99
CA THR A 190 20.59 -2.38 -3.37
C THR A 190 19.27 -3.03 -3.81
N PRO A 191 19.02 -3.19 -5.13
CA PRO A 191 17.87 -3.97 -5.62
C PRO A 191 17.82 -5.39 -5.06
N GLU A 192 18.97 -6.03 -4.85
CA GLU A 192 19.05 -7.37 -4.23
C GLU A 192 18.56 -7.36 -2.78
N ASP A 193 18.92 -6.34 -1.99
CA ASP A 193 18.44 -6.17 -0.62
C ASP A 193 16.92 -5.98 -0.59
N ILE A 194 16.39 -5.19 -1.53
CA ILE A 194 14.94 -4.95 -1.67
C ILE A 194 14.22 -6.25 -2.02
N ARG A 195 14.71 -6.99 -3.01
CA ARG A 195 14.15 -8.28 -3.41
C ARG A 195 14.12 -9.26 -2.26
N HIS A 196 15.21 -9.40 -1.52
CA HIS A 196 15.31 -10.32 -0.38
C HIS A 196 14.31 -9.96 0.75
N ARG A 197 14.16 -8.66 1.07
CA ARG A 197 13.15 -8.19 2.03
C ARG A 197 11.73 -8.47 1.54
N ALA A 198 11.45 -8.22 0.26
CA ALA A 198 10.14 -8.49 -0.34
C ALA A 198 9.80 -9.99 -0.28
N GLU A 199 10.75 -10.89 -0.62
CA GLU A 199 10.59 -12.35 -0.48
C GLU A 199 10.29 -12.75 0.97
N THR A 200 10.94 -12.09 1.94
CA THR A 200 10.70 -12.37 3.35
C THR A 200 9.29 -11.97 3.78
N PHE A 201 8.80 -10.79 3.40
CA PHE A 201 7.40 -10.39 3.61
C PHE A 201 6.42 -11.37 2.94
N THR A 202 6.70 -11.77 1.70
CA THR A 202 5.88 -12.72 0.95
C THR A 202 5.78 -14.06 1.68
N ARG A 203 6.90 -14.58 2.19
CA ARG A 203 6.91 -15.82 3.01
C ARG A 203 6.13 -15.67 4.31
N LEU A 204 6.24 -14.52 5.00
CA LEU A 204 5.47 -14.25 6.22
C LEU A 204 3.97 -14.27 5.95
N VAL A 205 3.52 -13.60 4.88
CA VAL A 205 2.10 -13.60 4.49
C VAL A 205 1.65 -15.02 4.13
N ALA A 206 2.39 -15.72 3.28
CA ALA A 206 2.05 -17.10 2.88
C ALA A 206 1.94 -18.06 4.09
N ARG A 207 2.76 -17.85 5.12
CA ARG A 207 2.78 -18.71 6.32
C ARG A 207 1.69 -18.37 7.32
N HIS A 208 1.32 -17.13 7.49
CA HIS A 208 0.51 -16.66 8.61
C HIS A 208 -0.85 -16.08 8.25
N HIS A 209 -1.09 -15.76 6.96
CA HIS A 209 -2.39 -15.25 6.54
C HIS A 209 -3.42 -16.38 6.43
N PRO A 210 -4.65 -16.23 6.98
CA PRO A 210 -5.66 -17.29 7.05
C PRO A 210 -6.01 -17.94 5.71
N LEU A 211 -6.02 -17.17 4.61
CA LEU A 211 -6.32 -17.70 3.27
C LEU A 211 -5.26 -18.71 2.76
N PHE A 212 -4.05 -18.68 3.29
CA PHE A 212 -2.96 -19.56 2.88
C PHE A 212 -2.65 -20.64 3.92
N SER A 213 -3.06 -20.42 5.18
CA SER A 213 -2.82 -21.36 6.30
C SER A 213 -3.80 -22.53 6.33
N SER A 214 -4.89 -22.50 5.54
CA SER A 214 -5.97 -23.51 5.57
C SER A 214 -5.71 -24.73 4.66
N SER A 215 -4.50 -24.90 4.16
CA SER A 215 -4.13 -25.99 3.21
C SER A 215 -3.16 -27.01 3.82
N ASN A 216 -3.31 -27.31 5.13
CA ASN A 216 -2.65 -28.45 5.78
C ASN A 216 -3.69 -29.35 6.46
#